data_565d94b13efb29759b8deb80d5f3d874
#
_entry.id   565d94b13efb29759b8deb80d5f3d874
#
_cell.length_a   1.000
_cell.length_b   1.000
_cell.length_c   1.000
_cell.angle_alpha   90.00
_cell.angle_beta   90.00
_cell.angle_gamma   90.00
#
_symmetry.space_group_name_H-M   'P 1'
#
loop_
_entity.id
_entity.type
_entity.pdbx_description
1 polymer ?
#
loop_
_entity_poly.entity_id
_entity_poly.type
_entity_poly.pdbx_seq_one_letter_code
_entity_poly.pdbx_strand_id
1 'polypeptide(L)'
;MNSMNIKIKYFTDAIARLAYIDGKSDWIDLRAAREVVLKKGDFALIPLGVAMELPKGYEAHVVPRSSTFKNFGIIQTNHMGVIDESYCGDNDQWHFPAYALRDTVIHVNDRICQFRIMEHQPKIVFEETEKLDNKDRGGIGSTGRN
;
A
#
# COMPACT_ATOMS: atom_id res chain seq x y z
N MET A 1 24.63 -6.79 6.91
CA MET A 1 23.41 -6.40 6.23
C MET A 1 23.15 -4.92 6.38
N ASN A 2 22.72 -4.30 5.32
CA ASN A 2 22.42 -2.87 5.33
C ASN A 2 21.05 -2.63 5.94
N SER A 3 20.95 -1.55 6.72
CA SER A 3 19.65 -1.05 7.19
C SER A 3 19.41 0.32 6.61
N MET A 4 18.14 0.72 6.61
CA MET A 4 17.69 2.00 6.11
C MET A 4 16.93 2.70 7.23
N ASN A 5 17.33 3.92 7.55
CA ASN A 5 16.63 4.72 8.54
C ASN A 5 15.54 5.55 7.88
N ILE A 6 14.32 5.43 8.36
CA ILE A 6 13.17 6.19 7.88
C ILE A 6 12.63 7.01 9.04
N LYS A 7 12.53 8.33 8.86
CA LYS A 7 11.89 9.17 9.86
C LYS A 7 10.39 8.93 9.78
N ILE A 8 9.78 8.68 10.94
CA ILE A 8 8.35 8.43 11.03
C ILE A 8 7.73 9.33 12.09
N LYS A 9 6.58 9.90 11.74
CA LYS A 9 5.74 10.64 12.66
C LYS A 9 4.47 9.83 12.92
N TYR A 10 4.11 9.67 14.19
CA TYR A 10 2.85 9.06 14.59
C TYR A 10 1.86 10.15 14.95
N PHE A 11 0.64 10.03 14.44
CA PHE A 11 -0.44 11.00 14.71
C PHE A 11 -1.22 10.68 15.97
N THR A 12 -1.03 9.49 16.52
CA THR A 12 -1.77 9.03 17.70
C THR A 12 -0.95 7.99 18.46
N ASP A 13 -1.18 7.88 19.75
CA ASP A 13 -0.62 6.81 20.57
C ASP A 13 -1.53 5.57 20.60
N ALA A 14 -2.68 5.62 19.93
CA ALA A 14 -3.67 4.53 19.93
C ALA A 14 -3.27 3.34 19.07
N ILE A 15 -2.26 3.49 18.21
CA ILE A 15 -1.74 2.39 17.39
C ILE A 15 -0.39 1.92 17.92
N ALA A 16 -0.14 0.62 17.80
CA ALA A 16 1.18 0.07 18.10
C ALA A 16 2.22 0.64 17.14
N ARG A 17 3.43 0.85 17.62
CA ARG A 17 4.55 1.28 16.77
C ARG A 17 4.81 0.22 15.71
N LEU A 18 5.17 0.67 14.49
CA LEU A 18 5.39 -0.23 13.36
C LEU A 18 6.58 -1.15 13.66
N ALA A 19 6.44 -2.42 13.33
CA ALA A 19 7.48 -3.41 13.56
C ALA A 19 7.30 -4.57 12.60
N TYR A 20 8.42 -5.25 12.32
CA TYR A 20 8.37 -6.54 11.63
C TYR A 20 7.68 -7.58 12.50
N ILE A 21 7.08 -8.55 11.83
CA ILE A 21 6.70 -9.81 12.49
C ILE A 21 7.88 -10.74 12.30
N ASP A 22 8.65 -10.94 13.37
CA ASP A 22 9.91 -11.68 13.33
C ASP A 22 9.75 -13.07 12.72
N GLY A 23 10.61 -13.36 11.73
CA GLY A 23 10.64 -14.66 11.06
C GLY A 23 9.43 -14.95 10.18
N LYS A 24 8.55 -13.97 9.97
CA LYS A 24 7.28 -14.19 9.25
C LYS A 24 7.16 -13.40 7.96
N SER A 25 7.56 -12.13 7.96
CA SER A 25 7.29 -11.26 6.81
C SER A 25 8.33 -10.18 6.67
N ASP A 26 8.68 -9.89 5.42
CA ASP A 26 9.47 -8.73 5.02
C ASP A 26 8.60 -7.46 4.98
N TRP A 27 7.30 -7.62 4.77
CA TRP A 27 6.34 -6.52 4.79
C TRP A 27 5.98 -6.14 6.22
N ILE A 28 5.71 -4.87 6.42
CA ILE A 28 5.39 -4.31 7.74
C ILE A 28 3.91 -3.95 7.77
N ASP A 29 3.21 -4.42 8.81
CA ASP A 29 1.78 -4.14 8.96
C ASP A 29 1.52 -2.69 9.32
N LEU A 30 0.44 -2.15 8.75
CA LEU A 30 -0.12 -0.84 9.07
C LEU A 30 -1.48 -1.02 9.73
N ARG A 31 -1.82 -0.07 10.60
CA ARG A 31 -2.98 -0.17 11.46
C ARG A 31 -3.96 0.98 11.24
N ALA A 32 -5.24 0.71 11.44
CA ALA A 32 -6.26 1.75 11.41
C ALA A 32 -6.05 2.69 12.60
N ALA A 33 -5.99 4.00 12.33
CA ALA A 33 -5.74 4.99 13.38
C ALA A 33 -7.02 5.44 14.10
N ARG A 34 -8.19 5.03 13.61
CA ARG A 34 -9.47 5.32 14.25
C ARG A 34 -10.46 4.21 13.96
N GLU A 35 -11.55 4.18 14.72
CA GLU A 35 -12.66 3.29 14.44
C GLU A 35 -13.38 3.74 13.17
N VAL A 36 -13.74 2.78 12.32
CA VAL A 36 -14.47 3.04 11.08
C VAL A 36 -15.63 2.06 10.98
N VAL A 37 -16.84 2.59 10.87
CA VAL A 37 -18.05 1.79 10.67
C VAL A 37 -18.47 1.96 9.22
N LEU A 38 -18.54 0.85 8.49
CA LEU A 38 -18.89 0.84 7.08
C LEU A 38 -20.10 -0.06 6.83
N LYS A 39 -21.02 0.43 6.03
CA LYS A 39 -22.08 -0.40 5.46
C LYS A 39 -21.64 -0.91 4.11
N LYS A 40 -22.20 -2.04 3.69
CA LYS A 40 -21.97 -2.57 2.35
C LYS A 40 -22.13 -1.46 1.31
N GLY A 41 -21.12 -1.28 0.47
CA GLY A 41 -21.10 -0.25 -0.58
C GLY A 41 -20.49 1.07 -0.16
N ASP A 42 -20.14 1.25 1.10
CA ASP A 42 -19.48 2.47 1.58
C ASP A 42 -18.01 2.52 1.17
N PHE A 43 -17.56 3.73 0.88
CA PHE A 43 -16.14 4.04 0.67
C PHE A 43 -15.63 4.90 1.82
N ALA A 44 -14.40 4.63 2.27
CA ALA A 44 -13.74 5.48 3.26
C ALA A 44 -12.23 5.51 3.02
N LEU A 45 -11.64 6.68 3.29
CA LEU A 45 -10.20 6.80 3.43
C LEU A 45 -9.85 6.58 4.90
N ILE A 46 -9.29 5.42 5.20
CA ILE A 46 -8.97 5.06 6.58
C ILE A 46 -7.58 5.57 6.91
N PRO A 47 -7.45 6.47 7.91
CA PRO A 47 -6.14 6.99 8.29
C PRO A 47 -5.32 5.88 8.95
N LEU A 48 -4.04 5.83 8.60
CA LEU A 48 -3.11 4.83 9.12
C LEU A 48 -2.23 5.38 10.25
N GLY A 49 -2.39 6.65 10.59
CA GLY A 49 -1.76 7.26 11.75
C GLY A 49 -0.27 7.53 11.64
N VAL A 50 0.28 7.47 10.44
CA VAL A 50 1.71 7.68 10.20
C VAL A 50 1.96 8.60 9.01
N ALA A 51 3.06 9.33 9.07
CA ALA A 51 3.68 10.02 7.95
C ALA A 51 5.16 9.69 7.98
N MET A 52 5.79 9.57 6.82
CA MET A 52 7.19 9.16 6.74
C MET A 52 7.96 9.99 5.74
N GLU A 53 9.25 10.18 6.03
CA GLU A 53 10.20 10.70 5.06
C GLU A 53 11.00 9.52 4.51
N LEU A 54 10.70 9.14 3.29
CA LEU A 54 11.41 8.04 2.63
C LEU A 54 12.75 8.53 2.10
N PRO A 55 13.77 7.67 2.05
CA PRO A 55 15.04 8.04 1.44
C PRO A 55 14.87 8.37 -0.05
N LYS A 56 15.73 9.25 -0.55
CA LYS A 56 15.73 9.57 -1.99
C LYS A 56 15.94 8.32 -2.81
N GLY A 57 15.17 8.20 -3.88
CA GLY A 57 15.24 7.06 -4.78
C GLY A 57 14.39 5.88 -4.35
N TYR A 58 13.53 6.07 -3.35
CA TYR A 58 12.67 5.00 -2.84
C TYR A 58 11.21 5.44 -2.76
N GLU A 59 10.33 4.48 -2.85
CA GLU A 59 8.89 4.68 -2.70
C GLU A 59 8.33 3.56 -1.82
N ALA A 60 7.17 3.77 -1.21
CA ALA A 60 6.50 2.73 -0.46
C ALA A 60 5.32 2.18 -1.27
N HIS A 61 5.13 0.88 -1.16
CA HIS A 61 3.97 0.20 -1.73
C HIS A 61 3.10 -0.32 -0.61
N VAL A 62 1.82 0.05 -0.62
CA VAL A 62 0.84 -0.34 0.38
C VAL A 62 -0.18 -1.28 -0.27
N VAL A 63 -0.32 -2.46 0.29
CA VAL A 63 -1.25 -3.48 -0.20
C VAL A 63 -2.05 -4.06 0.96
N PRO A 64 -3.19 -4.72 0.72
CA PRO A 64 -3.90 -5.44 1.77
C PRO A 64 -3.05 -6.57 2.34
N ARG A 65 -3.36 -6.98 3.56
CA ARG A 65 -2.86 -8.25 4.10
C ARG A 65 -3.67 -9.39 3.50
N SER A 66 -3.14 -10.61 3.54
CA SER A 66 -3.87 -11.79 3.06
C SER A 66 -5.21 -12.00 3.76
N SER A 67 -5.33 -11.53 5.00
CA SER A 67 -6.55 -11.66 5.81
C SER A 67 -7.46 -10.43 5.78
N THR A 68 -7.10 -9.36 5.08
CA THR A 68 -7.86 -8.12 5.11
C THR A 68 -9.31 -8.30 4.68
N PHE A 69 -9.53 -8.94 3.54
CA PHE A 69 -10.88 -9.16 3.05
C PHE A 69 -11.66 -10.12 3.96
N LYS A 70 -11.02 -11.22 4.36
CA LYS A 70 -11.66 -12.21 5.24
C LYS A 70 -12.12 -11.57 6.55
N ASN A 71 -11.27 -10.78 7.17
CA ASN A 71 -11.55 -10.21 8.50
C ASN A 71 -12.49 -9.01 8.46
N PHE A 72 -12.37 -8.17 7.43
CA PHE A 72 -13.05 -6.88 7.40
C PHE A 72 -14.02 -6.70 6.22
N GLY A 73 -14.00 -7.58 5.24
CA GLY A 73 -14.87 -7.44 4.06
C GLY A 73 -14.60 -6.22 3.21
N ILE A 74 -13.40 -5.65 3.30
CA ILE A 74 -13.01 -4.47 2.53
C ILE A 74 -12.00 -4.84 1.46
N ILE A 75 -12.04 -4.08 0.37
CA ILE A 75 -11.00 -4.13 -0.66
C ILE A 75 -10.33 -2.76 -0.75
N GLN A 76 -9.09 -2.75 -1.21
CA GLN A 76 -8.36 -1.52 -1.48
C GLN A 76 -8.71 -1.05 -2.89
N THR A 77 -9.27 0.16 -3.00
CA THR A 77 -9.81 0.64 -4.29
C THR A 77 -8.75 0.94 -5.34
N ASN A 78 -7.53 1.23 -4.91
CA ASN A 78 -6.41 1.48 -5.82
C ASN A 78 -5.51 0.26 -6.00
N HIS A 79 -5.89 -0.90 -5.49
CA HIS A 79 -5.14 -2.15 -5.50
C HIS A 79 -3.79 -2.07 -4.80
N MET A 80 -2.96 -1.10 -5.12
CA MET A 80 -1.68 -0.83 -4.48
C MET A 80 -1.53 0.68 -4.31
N GLY A 81 -1.34 1.12 -3.07
CA GLY A 81 -0.99 2.50 -2.79
C GLY A 81 0.48 2.73 -3.09
N VAL A 82 0.79 3.78 -3.81
CA VAL A 82 2.17 4.17 -4.07
C VAL A 82 2.43 5.48 -3.35
N ILE A 83 3.34 5.44 -2.38
CA ILE A 83 3.73 6.62 -1.62
C ILE A 83 5.07 7.10 -2.16
N ASP A 84 5.03 8.22 -2.87
CA ASP A 84 6.25 8.83 -3.42
C ASP A 84 7.10 9.45 -2.32
N GLU A 85 8.41 9.54 -2.56
CA GLU A 85 9.32 10.20 -1.62
C GLU A 85 8.96 11.65 -1.34
N SER A 86 8.28 12.32 -2.27
CA SER A 86 7.83 13.70 -2.11
C SER A 86 6.66 13.86 -1.13
N TYR A 87 5.98 12.75 -0.79
CA TYR A 87 4.87 12.77 0.17
C TYR A 87 5.42 12.62 1.58
N CYS A 88 6.09 13.63 2.07
CA CYS A 88 6.89 13.58 3.30
C CYS A 88 6.65 14.75 4.25
N GLY A 89 5.54 15.45 4.09
CA GLY A 89 5.18 16.58 4.96
C GLY A 89 4.63 16.14 6.31
N ASP A 90 4.61 17.06 7.26
CA ASP A 90 4.13 16.79 8.62
C ASP A 90 2.68 16.33 8.67
N ASN A 91 1.88 16.73 7.68
CA ASN A 91 0.46 16.36 7.61
C ASN A 91 0.16 15.40 6.46
N ASP A 92 1.17 14.86 5.84
CA ASP A 92 1.02 13.88 4.75
C ASP A 92 0.82 12.49 5.33
N GLN A 93 -0.32 12.31 5.99
CA GLN A 93 -0.70 11.05 6.60
C GLN A 93 -1.03 10.00 5.55
N TRP A 94 -0.57 8.79 5.80
CA TRP A 94 -0.91 7.64 4.96
C TRP A 94 -2.34 7.19 5.21
N HIS A 95 -3.03 6.77 4.15
CA HIS A 95 -4.41 6.30 4.20
C HIS A 95 -4.59 5.02 3.42
N PHE A 96 -5.60 4.26 3.81
CA PHE A 96 -6.06 3.07 3.09
C PHE A 96 -7.43 3.37 2.49
N PRO A 97 -7.56 3.43 1.16
CA PRO A 97 -8.86 3.67 0.52
C PRO A 97 -9.64 2.35 0.48
N ALA A 98 -10.68 2.25 1.29
CA ALA A 98 -11.46 1.04 1.49
C ALA A 98 -12.83 1.12 0.85
N TYR A 99 -13.23 0.04 0.19
CA TYR A 99 -14.60 -0.17 -0.27
C TYR A 99 -15.15 -1.41 0.44
N ALA A 100 -16.31 -1.27 1.09
CA ALA A 100 -16.89 -2.34 1.89
C ALA A 100 -17.83 -3.20 1.05
N LEU A 101 -17.59 -4.51 1.04
CA LEU A 101 -18.44 -5.48 0.36
C LEU A 101 -19.46 -6.12 1.30
N ARG A 102 -19.40 -5.78 2.58
CA ARG A 102 -20.37 -6.13 3.61
C ARG A 102 -20.34 -5.10 4.71
N ASP A 103 -21.35 -5.09 5.57
CA ASP A 103 -21.32 -4.26 6.79
C ASP A 103 -20.14 -4.72 7.65
N THR A 104 -19.37 -3.77 8.16
CA THR A 104 -18.16 -4.09 8.91
C THR A 104 -17.79 -2.95 9.86
N VAL A 105 -17.07 -3.32 10.92
CA VAL A 105 -16.48 -2.37 11.86
C VAL A 105 -15.00 -2.66 11.94
N ILE A 106 -14.20 -1.62 11.73
CA ILE A 106 -12.76 -1.68 11.89
C ILE A 106 -12.43 -0.90 13.14
N HIS A 107 -11.77 -1.56 14.09
CA HIS A 107 -11.40 -0.93 15.35
C HIS A 107 -10.04 -0.25 15.23
N VAL A 108 -9.83 0.77 16.05
CA VAL A 108 -8.52 1.40 16.15
C VAL A 108 -7.48 0.34 16.49
N ASN A 109 -6.32 0.45 15.86
CA ASN A 109 -5.19 -0.48 16.01
C ASN A 109 -5.35 -1.83 15.26
N ASP A 110 -6.46 -2.07 14.58
CA ASP A 110 -6.57 -3.23 13.70
C ASP A 110 -5.56 -3.16 12.57
N ARG A 111 -4.91 -4.28 12.27
CA ARG A 111 -3.97 -4.40 11.15
C ARG A 111 -4.76 -4.63 9.87
N ILE A 112 -4.82 -3.62 9.00
CA ILE A 112 -5.68 -3.65 7.80
C ILE A 112 -4.92 -3.73 6.50
N CYS A 113 -3.64 -3.41 6.50
CA CYS A 113 -2.81 -3.46 5.31
C CYS A 113 -1.34 -3.59 5.70
N GLN A 114 -0.45 -3.55 4.72
CA GLN A 114 0.97 -3.70 4.92
C GLN A 114 1.72 -2.91 3.87
N PHE A 115 2.98 -2.61 4.13
CA PHE A 115 3.80 -1.87 3.18
C PHE A 115 5.21 -2.42 3.08
N ARG A 116 5.85 -2.05 2.00
CA ARG A 116 7.22 -2.35 1.69
C ARG A 116 7.85 -1.16 0.98
N ILE A 117 9.15 -0.95 1.17
CA ILE A 117 9.90 0.09 0.47
C ILE A 117 10.54 -0.52 -0.78
N MET A 118 10.40 0.20 -1.90
CA MET A 118 10.94 -0.23 -3.19
C MET A 118 11.81 0.85 -3.78
N GLU A 119 12.86 0.45 -4.45
CA GLU A 119 13.73 1.37 -5.18
C GLU A 119 13.01 1.89 -6.42
N HIS A 120 13.22 3.17 -6.76
CA HIS A 120 12.69 3.73 -8.00
C HIS A 120 13.30 3.02 -9.21
N GLN A 121 12.50 2.88 -10.26
CA GLN A 121 13.02 2.38 -11.54
C GLN A 121 14.01 3.37 -12.12
N PRO A 122 14.93 2.91 -12.99
CA PRO A 122 15.81 3.84 -13.72
C PRO A 122 14.99 4.88 -14.48
N LYS A 123 15.57 6.08 -14.64
CA LYS A 123 14.88 7.13 -15.39
C LYS A 123 14.70 6.68 -16.84
N ILE A 124 13.46 6.74 -17.30
CA ILE A 124 13.10 6.32 -18.66
C ILE A 124 13.08 7.54 -19.56
N VAL A 125 13.71 7.39 -20.73
CA VAL A 125 13.61 8.36 -21.83
C VAL A 125 12.97 7.62 -22.99
N PHE A 126 11.81 8.11 -23.43
CA PHE A 126 11.10 7.48 -24.54
C PHE A 126 11.69 7.92 -25.87
N GLU A 127 12.04 6.96 -26.70
CA GLU A 127 12.49 7.18 -28.07
C GLU A 127 11.36 6.76 -29.00
N GLU A 128 10.69 7.74 -29.57
CA GLU A 128 9.55 7.47 -30.45
C GLU A 128 10.01 6.86 -31.75
N THR A 129 9.34 5.81 -32.20
CA THR A 129 9.60 5.15 -33.47
C THR A 129 8.29 4.71 -34.12
N GLU A 130 8.23 4.67 -35.45
CA GLU A 130 7.06 4.19 -36.15
C GLU A 130 6.91 2.69 -36.10
N LYS A 131 8.03 1.97 -35.96
CA LYS A 131 8.07 0.50 -35.97
C LYS A 131 9.04 0.01 -34.91
N LEU A 132 8.68 -1.06 -34.21
CA LEU A 132 9.58 -1.73 -33.28
C LEU A 132 10.39 -2.84 -33.96
N ASP A 133 10.00 -3.27 -35.18
CA ASP A 133 10.68 -4.28 -35.97
C ASP A 133 10.88 -5.62 -35.29
N ASN A 134 9.95 -5.99 -34.45
CA ASN A 134 9.95 -7.28 -33.78
C ASN A 134 8.70 -8.07 -34.17
N LYS A 135 8.79 -9.37 -34.10
CA LYS A 135 7.62 -10.24 -34.31
C LYS A 135 6.65 -10.08 -33.15
N ASP A 136 5.36 -9.99 -33.46
CA ASP A 136 4.32 -9.96 -32.45
C ASP A 136 4.34 -11.24 -31.63
N ARG A 137 4.35 -11.10 -30.31
CA ARG A 137 4.26 -12.25 -29.40
C ARG A 137 2.83 -12.72 -29.18
N GLY A 138 1.89 -11.79 -29.29
CA GLY A 138 0.52 -11.99 -28.87
C GLY A 138 0.32 -11.67 -27.39
N GLY A 139 -0.92 -11.51 -27.00
CA GLY A 139 -1.29 -11.08 -25.66
C GLY A 139 -2.26 -12.05 -24.97
N ILE A 140 -3.28 -11.49 -24.35
CA ILE A 140 -4.27 -12.25 -23.58
C ILE A 140 -4.88 -13.36 -24.43
N GLY A 141 -4.75 -14.61 -23.96
CA GLY A 141 -5.29 -15.77 -24.66
C GLY A 141 -4.42 -16.31 -25.78
N SER A 142 -3.26 -15.68 -26.08
CA SER A 142 -2.39 -16.10 -27.18
C SER A 142 -1.78 -17.50 -26.98
N THR A 143 -1.61 -17.94 -25.72
CA THR A 143 -1.07 -19.26 -25.40
C THR A 143 -2.16 -20.33 -25.27
N GLY A 144 -3.42 -19.95 -25.47
CA GLY A 144 -4.54 -20.84 -25.38
C GLY A 144 -5.04 -21.04 -23.95
N ARG A 145 -6.15 -21.76 -23.85
CA ARG A 145 -6.81 -22.00 -22.57
C ARG A 145 -6.32 -23.28 -21.88
N ASN A 146 -5.87 -24.24 -22.68
CA ASN A 146 -5.46 -25.57 -22.19
C ASN A 146 -3.97 -25.80 -22.37
#